data_2b66e4b275a0ff1682728ac36f28c9ef
#
_entry.id   2b66e4b275a0ff1682728ac36f28c9ef
#
_cell.length_a   1.000
_cell.length_b   1.000
_cell.length_c   1.000
_cell.angle_alpha   90.00
_cell.angle_beta   90.00
_cell.angle_gamma   90.00
#
_symmetry.space_group_name_H-M   'P 1'
#
loop_
_entity.id
_entity.type
_entity.pdbx_description
1 polymer ?
#
loop_
_entity_poly.entity_id
_entity_poly.type
_entity_poly.pdbx_seq_one_letter_code
_entity_poly.pdbx_strand_id
1 'polypeptide(L)'
;MTPNNNTRSRAFQQDARAWSAFTGTNYTSALRQMSSPLAQGLLGPRASARRLIAALNDHELIGAHGGAPRLGENGFRSDSPWSFNGKTDYIQLALITDMLRMFTPTSGSEAPDVGSYSLKHTAEWFLSPHASYVSNGRLIWAAATLGLPIEDPDGDGPNLLIGISEREHNYVRRMVGTGQTRPQATHYRPAGYEHLRAALPQAAAGELLTENWVRPEPVIESAPFHDWLIQQVGRNDVVGDLAGDYSAGVRDSDHRVAHTADELLAIFHEVSHSPEAYDAVVASIAEWMRTEPSSAPVRTERIGRDSSEHRGWGAGAGTTERYEYRCPCGDGKIIEDHDNIPGFREHDVWIACEKCRAEWRFV
;
A
#
# COMPACT_ATOMS: atom_id res chain seq x y z
N MET A 1 -8.36 -42.92 12.38
CA MET A 1 -7.24 -42.78 11.43
C MET A 1 -6.29 -41.77 12.02
N THR A 2 -5.13 -42.23 12.47
CA THR A 2 -4.07 -41.35 13.01
C THR A 2 -3.50 -40.50 11.88
N PRO A 3 -3.41 -39.16 12.01
CA PRO A 3 -2.85 -38.34 10.95
C PRO A 3 -1.37 -38.69 10.79
N ASN A 4 -1.01 -38.91 9.54
CA ASN A 4 0.32 -39.19 9.05
C ASN A 4 1.37 -38.34 9.74
N ASN A 5 2.34 -39.00 10.34
CA ASN A 5 3.58 -38.39 10.85
C ASN A 5 4.30 -37.71 9.69
N ASN A 6 4.06 -36.41 9.54
CA ASN A 6 4.68 -35.60 8.53
C ASN A 6 6.19 -35.59 8.81
N THR A 7 6.94 -36.41 8.08
CA THR A 7 8.40 -36.53 8.19
C THR A 7 8.96 -35.14 7.89
N ARG A 8 9.32 -34.38 8.95
CA ARG A 8 9.89 -33.04 8.87
C ARG A 8 11.06 -33.07 7.90
N SER A 9 11.04 -32.19 6.91
CA SER A 9 12.07 -32.20 5.87
C SER A 9 13.47 -32.10 6.47
N ARG A 10 14.47 -32.67 5.80
CA ARG A 10 15.87 -32.59 6.22
C ARG A 10 16.32 -31.14 6.43
N ALA A 11 15.86 -30.22 5.58
CA ALA A 11 16.12 -28.78 5.69
C ALA A 11 15.60 -28.19 7.00
N PHE A 12 14.37 -28.56 7.41
CA PHE A 12 13.77 -28.13 8.67
C PHE A 12 14.56 -28.62 9.91
N GLN A 13 15.02 -29.86 9.88
CA GLN A 13 15.85 -30.39 10.96
C GLN A 13 17.23 -29.72 11.03
N GLN A 14 17.82 -29.38 9.88
CA GLN A 14 19.07 -28.64 9.80
C GLN A 14 18.91 -27.22 10.37
N ASP A 15 17.82 -26.55 10.05
CA ASP A 15 17.49 -25.24 10.62
C ASP A 15 17.34 -25.32 12.16
N ALA A 16 16.64 -26.32 12.68
CA ALA A 16 16.50 -26.50 14.11
C ALA A 16 17.84 -26.76 14.83
N ARG A 17 18.75 -27.51 14.20
CA ARG A 17 20.12 -27.71 14.73
C ARG A 17 20.93 -26.42 14.70
N ALA A 18 20.86 -25.67 13.59
CA ALA A 18 21.56 -24.38 13.47
C ALA A 18 21.06 -23.39 14.51
N TRP A 19 19.72 -23.28 14.70
CA TRP A 19 19.13 -22.42 15.73
C TRP A 19 19.53 -22.82 17.14
N SER A 20 19.49 -24.14 17.45
CA SER A 20 19.92 -24.69 18.73
C SER A 20 21.37 -24.35 19.03
N ALA A 21 22.26 -24.52 18.07
CA ALA A 21 23.69 -24.23 18.21
C ALA A 21 23.96 -22.73 18.40
N PHE A 22 23.26 -21.87 17.64
CA PHE A 22 23.44 -20.43 17.68
C PHE A 22 22.94 -19.80 19.00
N THR A 23 21.77 -20.24 19.48
CA THR A 23 21.16 -19.67 20.69
C THR A 23 21.56 -20.36 21.98
N GLY A 24 22.30 -21.46 21.92
CA GLY A 24 22.64 -22.29 23.08
C GLY A 24 21.42 -23.05 23.66
N THR A 25 20.28 -23.03 23.00
CA THR A 25 19.09 -23.78 23.45
C THR A 25 19.18 -25.24 23.03
N ASN A 26 18.43 -26.14 23.68
CA ASN A 26 18.39 -27.52 23.22
C ASN A 26 17.59 -27.70 21.92
N TYR A 27 17.92 -28.75 21.18
CA TYR A 27 17.30 -29.06 19.90
C TYR A 27 15.76 -29.19 19.96
N THR A 28 15.24 -29.78 21.04
CA THR A 28 13.78 -29.95 21.22
C THR A 28 13.10 -28.60 21.37
N SER A 29 13.71 -27.65 22.07
CA SER A 29 13.20 -26.29 22.22
C SER A 29 13.22 -25.54 20.88
N ALA A 30 14.34 -25.61 20.15
CA ALA A 30 14.44 -25.03 18.82
C ALA A 30 13.35 -25.61 17.88
N LEU A 31 13.20 -26.91 17.89
CA LEU A 31 12.20 -27.62 17.09
C LEU A 31 10.77 -27.21 17.44
N ARG A 32 10.47 -27.02 18.73
CA ARG A 32 9.14 -26.57 19.20
C ARG A 32 8.83 -25.17 18.70
N GLN A 33 9.77 -24.22 18.87
CA GLN A 33 9.60 -22.87 18.38
C GLN A 33 9.31 -22.83 16.87
N MET A 34 10.13 -23.52 16.10
CA MET A 34 10.02 -23.56 14.65
C MET A 34 8.79 -24.30 14.14
N SER A 35 8.21 -25.19 14.96
CA SER A 35 6.96 -25.90 14.64
C SER A 35 5.71 -25.15 15.08
N SER A 36 5.86 -24.01 15.73
CA SER A 36 4.74 -23.17 16.14
C SER A 36 3.98 -22.66 14.89
N PRO A 37 2.65 -22.66 14.87
CA PRO A 37 1.88 -22.04 13.81
C PRO A 37 2.22 -20.53 13.64
N LEU A 38 2.57 -19.83 14.73
CA LEU A 38 3.04 -18.43 14.66
C LEU A 38 4.39 -18.26 13.95
N ALA A 39 5.13 -19.34 13.70
CA ALA A 39 6.44 -19.31 13.04
C ALA A 39 6.41 -19.96 11.64
N GLN A 40 5.23 -20.22 11.10
CA GLN A 40 5.11 -20.90 9.80
C GLN A 40 5.37 -19.99 8.58
N GLY A 41 5.36 -18.67 8.77
CA GLY A 41 5.40 -17.66 7.71
C GLY A 41 3.98 -17.28 7.28
N LEU A 42 3.43 -16.24 7.92
CA LEU A 42 2.03 -15.81 7.70
C LEU A 42 1.87 -14.95 6.45
N LEU A 43 2.92 -14.19 6.09
CA LEU A 43 2.99 -13.37 4.87
C LEU A 43 4.09 -13.85 3.91
N GLY A 44 4.24 -15.14 3.75
CA GLY A 44 5.19 -15.71 2.81
C GLY A 44 6.01 -16.86 3.40
N PRO A 45 7.07 -17.31 2.73
CA PRO A 45 7.83 -18.45 3.19
C PRO A 45 8.42 -18.21 4.60
N ARG A 46 8.37 -19.21 5.45
CA ARG A 46 9.01 -19.18 6.76
C ARG A 46 10.48 -18.78 6.66
N ALA A 47 10.91 -17.83 7.46
CA ALA A 47 12.31 -17.45 7.54
C ALA A 47 13.14 -18.65 8.02
N SER A 48 14.14 -19.09 7.23
CA SER A 48 15.05 -20.16 7.63
C SER A 48 15.97 -19.68 8.74
N ALA A 49 16.17 -20.50 9.77
CA ALA A 49 17.11 -20.18 10.85
C ALA A 49 18.52 -19.96 10.31
N ARG A 50 18.95 -20.74 9.33
CA ARG A 50 20.27 -20.55 8.70
C ARG A 50 20.36 -19.23 7.95
N ARG A 51 19.29 -18.77 7.29
CA ARG A 51 19.23 -17.46 6.65
C ARG A 51 19.27 -16.32 7.67
N LEU A 52 18.55 -16.46 8.79
CA LEU A 52 18.62 -15.51 9.90
C LEU A 52 20.07 -15.39 10.42
N ILE A 53 20.72 -16.51 10.71
CA ILE A 53 22.11 -16.53 11.20
C ILE A 53 23.08 -15.97 10.14
N ALA A 54 22.92 -16.34 8.87
CA ALA A 54 23.74 -15.83 7.79
C ALA A 54 23.66 -14.30 7.66
N ALA A 55 22.48 -13.70 7.86
CA ALA A 55 22.33 -12.24 7.84
C ALA A 55 23.19 -11.53 8.91
N LEU A 56 23.34 -12.11 10.10
CA LEU A 56 24.23 -11.57 11.14
C LEU A 56 25.72 -11.74 10.82
N ASN A 57 26.09 -12.69 9.97
CA ASN A 57 27.49 -12.93 9.62
C ASN A 57 27.91 -12.18 8.37
N ASP A 58 27.06 -12.17 7.35
CA ASP A 58 27.41 -11.85 5.98
C ASP A 58 26.86 -10.51 5.49
N HIS A 59 25.88 -9.91 6.20
CA HIS A 59 25.32 -8.62 5.78
C HIS A 59 26.35 -7.50 5.86
N GLU A 60 26.46 -6.70 4.81
CA GLU A 60 27.49 -5.69 4.64
C GLU A 60 27.58 -4.69 5.81
N LEU A 61 26.45 -4.19 6.31
CA LEU A 61 26.42 -3.19 7.36
C LEU A 61 26.50 -3.81 8.77
N ILE A 62 25.67 -4.83 9.06
CA ILE A 62 25.49 -5.37 10.41
C ILE A 62 26.30 -6.64 10.70
N GLY A 63 26.85 -7.24 9.66
CA GLY A 63 27.54 -8.52 9.76
C GLY A 63 28.87 -8.47 10.49
N ALA A 64 29.34 -9.65 10.88
CA ALA A 64 30.60 -9.80 11.64
C ALA A 64 31.87 -9.60 10.79
N HIS A 65 31.83 -9.85 9.49
CA HIS A 65 33.00 -9.75 8.55
C HIS A 65 34.30 -10.30 9.13
N GLY A 66 34.27 -11.43 9.82
CA GLY A 66 35.41 -12.05 10.47
C GLY A 66 35.75 -11.52 11.86
N GLY A 67 34.96 -10.60 12.41
CA GLY A 67 35.08 -10.05 13.77
C GLY A 67 33.82 -10.28 14.61
N ALA A 68 33.60 -9.44 15.63
CA ALA A 68 32.36 -9.43 16.39
C ALA A 68 31.22 -8.81 15.56
N PRO A 69 29.97 -9.32 15.63
CA PRO A 69 28.81 -8.70 14.99
C PRO A 69 28.67 -7.24 15.44
N ARG A 70 28.33 -6.36 14.49
CA ARG A 70 28.05 -4.95 14.79
C ARG A 70 26.65 -4.73 15.35
N LEU A 71 25.81 -5.76 15.39
CA LEU A 71 24.45 -5.72 15.87
C LEU A 71 24.33 -6.49 17.18
N GLY A 72 23.78 -5.85 18.20
CA GLY A 72 23.42 -6.47 19.49
C GLY A 72 21.91 -6.35 19.77
N GLU A 73 21.47 -6.83 20.95
CA GLU A 73 20.06 -6.82 21.33
C GLU A 73 19.43 -5.42 21.24
N ASN A 74 20.18 -4.37 21.63
CA ASN A 74 19.66 -3.00 21.67
C ASN A 74 19.81 -2.23 20.35
N GLY A 75 20.38 -2.85 19.31
CA GLY A 75 20.53 -2.24 17.98
C GLY A 75 21.94 -2.25 17.43
N PHE A 76 22.22 -1.40 16.47
CA PHE A 76 23.48 -1.31 15.76
C PHE A 76 24.59 -0.75 16.69
N ARG A 77 25.80 -1.26 16.54
CA ARG A 77 26.96 -0.91 17.40
C ARG A 77 26.72 -1.05 18.91
N SER A 78 25.71 -1.82 19.29
CA SER A 78 25.41 -2.06 20.69
C SER A 78 26.22 -3.24 21.22
N ASP A 79 26.91 -3.03 22.34
CA ASP A 79 27.62 -4.09 23.07
C ASP A 79 26.69 -5.04 23.84
N SER A 80 25.36 -4.81 23.78
CA SER A 80 24.38 -5.65 24.45
C SER A 80 24.36 -7.04 23.82
N PRO A 81 24.67 -8.10 24.59
CA PRO A 81 24.63 -9.46 24.05
C PRO A 81 23.20 -9.86 23.73
N TRP A 82 23.06 -10.79 22.78
CA TRP A 82 21.77 -11.39 22.48
C TRP A 82 21.21 -12.16 23.69
N SER A 83 19.95 -11.88 24.04
CA SER A 83 19.25 -12.56 25.12
C SER A 83 18.21 -13.53 24.56
N PHE A 84 18.53 -14.83 24.60
CA PHE A 84 17.61 -15.87 24.15
C PHE A 84 16.95 -16.57 25.34
N ASN A 85 15.61 -16.58 25.40
CA ASN A 85 14.83 -17.24 26.44
C ASN A 85 14.58 -18.74 26.16
N GLY A 86 14.91 -19.20 24.96
CA GLY A 86 14.74 -20.58 24.52
C GLY A 86 13.29 -21.02 24.32
N LYS A 87 12.31 -20.12 24.39
CA LYS A 87 10.87 -20.40 24.29
C LYS A 87 10.22 -19.78 23.06
N THR A 88 10.50 -18.52 22.80
CA THR A 88 9.80 -17.68 21.81
C THR A 88 10.72 -16.93 20.85
N ASP A 89 12.03 -17.04 20.99
CA ASP A 89 12.99 -16.22 20.24
C ASP A 89 12.85 -16.35 18.72
N TYR A 90 12.73 -17.59 18.23
CA TYR A 90 12.51 -17.84 16.82
C TYR A 90 11.12 -17.41 16.36
N ILE A 91 10.09 -17.64 17.20
CA ILE A 91 8.72 -17.22 16.91
C ILE A 91 8.67 -15.69 16.75
N GLN A 92 9.31 -14.97 17.65
CA GLN A 92 9.37 -13.51 17.60
C GLN A 92 10.02 -13.01 16.29
N LEU A 93 11.18 -13.56 15.93
CA LEU A 93 11.83 -13.20 14.66
C LEU A 93 10.98 -13.53 13.44
N ALA A 94 10.29 -14.66 13.45
CA ALA A 94 9.37 -15.02 12.37
C ALA A 94 8.21 -14.03 12.25
N LEU A 95 7.60 -13.62 13.38
CA LEU A 95 6.52 -12.64 13.41
C LEU A 95 6.99 -11.24 12.95
N ILE A 96 8.18 -10.79 13.39
CA ILE A 96 8.76 -9.53 12.92
C ILE A 96 9.02 -9.61 11.41
N THR A 97 9.52 -10.73 10.91
CA THR A 97 9.74 -10.95 9.48
C THR A 97 8.43 -10.86 8.69
N ASP A 98 7.36 -11.47 9.18
CA ASP A 98 6.05 -11.38 8.54
C ASP A 98 5.48 -9.97 8.58
N MET A 99 5.63 -9.26 9.71
CA MET A 99 5.23 -7.87 9.80
C MET A 99 6.00 -6.99 8.79
N LEU A 100 7.31 -7.15 8.68
CA LEU A 100 8.11 -6.38 7.71
C LEU A 100 7.73 -6.67 6.26
N ARG A 101 7.35 -7.90 5.96
CA ARG A 101 6.82 -8.29 4.63
C ARG A 101 5.50 -7.61 4.28
N MET A 102 4.78 -7.09 5.24
CA MET A 102 3.56 -6.34 5.00
C MET A 102 3.84 -5.07 4.18
N PHE A 103 4.96 -4.40 4.45
CA PHE A 103 5.33 -3.14 3.82
C PHE A 103 5.93 -3.32 2.42
N THR A 104 5.72 -2.32 1.58
CA THR A 104 6.39 -2.22 0.28
C THR A 104 7.83 -1.77 0.50
N PRO A 105 8.84 -2.54 0.03
CA PRO A 105 10.23 -2.10 0.07
C PRO A 105 10.42 -0.84 -0.78
N THR A 106 11.31 0.07 -0.34
CA THR A 106 11.74 1.19 -1.19
C THR A 106 12.45 0.66 -2.44
N SER A 107 12.28 1.36 -3.55
CA SER A 107 12.99 1.05 -4.79
C SER A 107 14.48 1.41 -4.66
N GLY A 108 15.35 0.78 -5.46
CA GLY A 108 16.81 0.98 -5.36
C GLY A 108 17.31 2.42 -5.59
N SER A 109 16.42 3.35 -5.99
CA SER A 109 16.70 4.79 -6.15
C SER A 109 16.24 5.64 -4.95
N GLU A 110 15.45 5.07 -4.04
CA GLU A 110 14.93 5.75 -2.87
C GLU A 110 15.77 5.38 -1.64
N ALA A 111 16.23 6.39 -0.91
CA ALA A 111 16.96 6.17 0.33
C ALA A 111 16.01 5.59 1.41
N PRO A 112 16.49 4.69 2.29
CA PRO A 112 15.74 4.29 3.46
C PRO A 112 15.46 5.50 4.36
N ASP A 113 14.22 5.64 4.87
CA ASP A 113 13.82 6.77 5.71
C ASP A 113 13.06 6.39 6.98
N VAL A 114 12.66 5.12 7.12
CA VAL A 114 11.93 4.66 8.31
C VAL A 114 12.88 4.23 9.42
N GLY A 115 12.94 5.00 10.50
CA GLY A 115 13.79 4.69 11.65
C GLY A 115 13.43 3.37 12.33
N SER A 116 14.42 2.49 12.53
CA SER A 116 14.26 1.17 13.15
C SER A 116 13.63 1.24 14.55
N TYR A 117 13.91 2.28 15.31
CA TYR A 117 13.32 2.48 16.64
C TYR A 117 11.83 2.78 16.61
N SER A 118 11.37 3.61 15.68
CA SER A 118 9.93 3.86 15.47
C SER A 118 9.22 2.60 14.99
N LEU A 119 9.86 1.88 14.07
CA LEU A 119 9.31 0.67 13.47
C LEU A 119 9.19 -0.47 14.50
N LYS A 120 10.15 -0.60 15.44
CA LYS A 120 10.06 -1.61 16.51
C LYS A 120 8.85 -1.39 17.43
N HIS A 121 8.53 -0.13 17.75
CA HIS A 121 7.34 0.16 18.57
C HIS A 121 6.05 -0.13 17.81
N THR A 122 6.01 0.16 16.51
CA THR A 122 4.89 -0.26 15.66
C THR A 122 4.75 -1.79 15.66
N ALA A 123 5.87 -2.53 15.61
CA ALA A 123 5.87 -3.98 15.70
C ALA A 123 5.37 -4.50 17.05
N GLU A 124 5.80 -3.91 18.15
CA GLU A 124 5.33 -4.27 19.50
C GLU A 124 3.80 -4.15 19.61
N TRP A 125 3.24 -3.05 19.13
CA TRP A 125 1.79 -2.83 19.18
C TRP A 125 1.02 -3.74 18.23
N PHE A 126 1.52 -3.88 17.01
CA PHE A 126 0.84 -4.69 15.99
C PHE A 126 0.85 -6.20 16.31
N LEU A 127 1.97 -6.70 16.83
CA LEU A 127 2.16 -8.12 17.15
C LEU A 127 1.69 -8.52 18.53
N SER A 128 1.28 -7.55 19.37
CA SER A 128 0.73 -7.84 20.71
C SER A 128 -0.56 -8.67 20.62
N PRO A 129 -0.78 -9.65 21.52
CA PRO A 129 0.07 -10.05 22.64
C PRO A 129 1.15 -11.09 22.30
N HIS A 130 1.35 -11.46 21.05
CA HIS A 130 2.22 -12.56 20.63
C HIS A 130 3.71 -12.21 20.69
N ALA A 131 4.04 -10.93 20.47
CA ALA A 131 5.37 -10.35 20.63
C ALA A 131 5.25 -8.92 21.19
N SER A 132 4.90 -8.80 22.47
CA SER A 132 4.65 -7.51 23.14
C SER A 132 5.91 -6.68 23.41
N TYR A 133 7.09 -7.25 23.27
CA TYR A 133 8.37 -6.57 23.30
C TYR A 133 9.20 -7.00 22.10
N VAL A 134 9.70 -6.04 21.35
CA VAL A 134 10.59 -6.23 20.20
C VAL A 134 11.85 -5.40 20.42
N SER A 135 13.02 -6.04 20.50
CA SER A 135 14.27 -5.28 20.58
C SER A 135 14.61 -4.65 19.24
N ASN A 136 15.30 -3.50 19.29
CA ASN A 136 15.73 -2.81 18.07
C ASN A 136 16.68 -3.71 17.23
N GLY A 137 17.55 -4.46 17.91
CA GLY A 137 18.42 -5.41 17.22
C GLY A 137 17.67 -6.51 16.47
N ARG A 138 16.64 -7.11 17.07
CA ARG A 138 15.84 -8.15 16.39
C ARG A 138 15.06 -7.62 15.22
N LEU A 139 14.57 -6.38 15.28
CA LEU A 139 13.92 -5.75 14.14
C LEU A 139 14.90 -5.55 12.98
N ILE A 140 16.07 -4.96 13.25
CA ILE A 140 17.12 -4.75 12.23
C ILE A 140 17.58 -6.09 11.66
N TRP A 141 17.75 -7.10 12.49
CA TRP A 141 18.12 -8.46 12.07
C TRP A 141 17.09 -9.05 11.10
N ALA A 142 15.80 -8.94 11.42
CA ALA A 142 14.73 -9.42 10.55
C ALA A 142 14.70 -8.66 9.20
N ALA A 143 14.92 -7.33 9.22
CA ALA A 143 15.01 -6.50 8.01
C ALA A 143 16.17 -6.94 7.12
N ALA A 144 17.36 -7.14 7.69
CA ALA A 144 18.54 -7.67 6.99
C ALA A 144 18.28 -9.07 6.40
N THR A 145 17.59 -9.93 7.14
CA THR A 145 17.23 -11.29 6.67
C THR A 145 16.31 -11.24 5.45
N LEU A 146 15.44 -10.25 5.36
CA LEU A 146 14.59 -10.03 4.20
C LEU A 146 15.32 -9.42 3.00
N GLY A 147 16.49 -8.84 3.22
CA GLY A 147 17.25 -8.08 2.21
C GLY A 147 16.64 -6.70 1.97
N LEU A 148 15.94 -6.14 2.96
CA LEU A 148 15.48 -4.75 2.89
C LEU A 148 16.68 -3.81 2.86
N PRO A 149 16.64 -2.68 2.14
CA PRO A 149 17.66 -1.65 2.23
C PRO A 149 17.82 -1.17 3.67
N ILE A 150 19.05 -1.02 4.13
CA ILE A 150 19.37 -0.55 5.49
C ILE A 150 20.49 0.46 5.38
N GLU A 151 20.33 1.60 6.04
CA GLU A 151 21.32 2.69 6.06
C GLU A 151 21.61 3.15 7.49
N ASP A 152 22.86 3.56 7.73
CA ASP A 152 23.29 4.18 8.98
C ASP A 152 23.31 5.71 8.77
N PRO A 153 22.31 6.46 9.30
CA PRO A 153 22.19 7.88 9.00
C PRO A 153 23.27 8.73 9.69
N ASP A 154 23.69 8.32 10.89
CA ASP A 154 24.48 9.17 11.79
C ASP A 154 25.91 8.66 12.04
N GLY A 155 26.17 7.42 11.65
CA GLY A 155 27.47 6.78 11.92
C GLY A 155 27.73 6.37 13.36
N ASP A 156 26.95 6.79 14.34
CA ASP A 156 27.20 6.62 15.77
C ASP A 156 26.06 6.02 16.59
N GLY A 157 24.83 5.94 16.04
CA GLY A 157 23.64 5.54 16.80
C GLY A 157 23.32 4.04 16.77
N PRO A 158 22.49 3.55 17.69
CA PRO A 158 21.99 2.18 17.67
C PRO A 158 20.84 1.98 16.66
N ASN A 159 20.36 3.05 16.05
CA ASN A 159 19.23 3.07 15.15
C ASN A 159 19.71 3.13 13.70
N LEU A 160 19.03 2.37 12.84
CA LEU A 160 19.27 2.38 11.40
C LEU A 160 17.98 2.81 10.70
N LEU A 161 18.12 3.28 9.47
CA LEU A 161 17.00 3.50 8.57
C LEU A 161 16.71 2.20 7.80
N ILE A 162 15.43 1.86 7.67
CA ILE A 162 14.94 0.66 6.98
C ILE A 162 14.17 1.10 5.74
N GLY A 163 14.51 0.53 4.60
CA GLY A 163 13.92 0.84 3.30
C GLY A 163 12.57 0.16 3.09
N ILE A 164 11.54 0.75 3.67
CA ILE A 164 10.13 0.41 3.46
C ILE A 164 9.34 1.70 3.23
N SER A 165 8.14 1.60 2.68
CA SER A 165 7.25 2.75 2.48
C SER A 165 6.93 3.44 3.81
N GLU A 166 7.38 4.69 3.98
CA GLU A 166 7.08 5.50 5.16
C GLU A 166 5.58 5.75 5.32
N ARG A 167 4.86 5.96 4.22
CA ARG A 167 3.41 6.18 4.22
C ARG A 167 2.65 4.96 4.73
N GLU A 168 3.03 3.77 4.29
CA GLU A 168 2.46 2.52 4.80
C GLU A 168 2.81 2.32 6.28
N HIS A 169 4.04 2.60 6.71
CA HIS A 169 4.43 2.56 8.12
C HIS A 169 3.62 3.55 8.95
N ASN A 170 3.45 4.79 8.49
CA ASN A 170 2.65 5.81 9.17
C ASN A 170 1.16 5.40 9.29
N TYR A 171 0.60 4.76 8.23
CA TYR A 171 -0.73 4.16 8.31
C TYR A 171 -0.83 3.14 9.45
N VAL A 172 0.06 2.13 9.47
CA VAL A 172 0.04 1.07 10.49
C VAL A 172 0.23 1.65 11.88
N ARG A 173 1.20 2.56 12.07
CA ARG A 173 1.48 3.21 13.35
C ARG A 173 0.27 3.94 13.92
N ARG A 174 -0.49 4.66 13.08
CA ARG A 174 -1.74 5.33 13.49
C ARG A 174 -2.81 4.30 13.86
N MET A 175 -3.00 3.28 13.03
CA MET A 175 -4.01 2.24 13.28
C MET A 175 -3.76 1.47 14.58
N VAL A 176 -2.52 1.10 14.89
CA VAL A 176 -2.21 0.39 16.14
C VAL A 176 -2.22 1.30 17.37
N GLY A 177 -1.88 2.59 17.20
CA GLY A 177 -1.82 3.57 18.30
C GLY A 177 -3.18 4.14 18.67
N THR A 178 -4.00 4.53 17.69
CA THR A 178 -5.27 5.23 17.90
C THR A 178 -6.49 4.48 17.38
N GLY A 179 -6.30 3.41 16.62
CA GLY A 179 -7.37 2.68 15.92
C GLY A 179 -7.94 3.43 14.72
N GLN A 180 -7.36 4.57 14.35
CA GLN A 180 -7.85 5.43 13.27
C GLN A 180 -6.70 5.94 12.41
N THR A 181 -6.98 6.20 11.15
CA THR A 181 -6.09 6.90 10.23
C THR A 181 -6.82 8.09 9.63
N ARG A 182 -6.09 8.96 8.92
CA ARG A 182 -6.71 10.04 8.15
C ARG A 182 -7.47 9.43 6.97
N PRO A 183 -8.65 9.94 6.61
CA PRO A 183 -9.42 9.41 5.46
C PRO A 183 -8.57 9.36 4.18
N GLN A 184 -7.82 10.42 3.88
CA GLN A 184 -6.95 10.53 2.71
C GLN A 184 -5.75 9.56 2.73
N ALA A 185 -5.41 8.96 3.87
CA ALA A 185 -4.30 8.01 4.00
C ALA A 185 -4.74 6.53 3.96
N THR A 186 -6.03 6.25 3.76
CA THR A 186 -6.56 4.87 3.76
C THR A 186 -6.00 4.01 2.63
N HIS A 187 -5.65 4.62 1.50
CA HIS A 187 -5.05 3.95 0.35
C HIS A 187 -3.59 3.51 0.60
N TYR A 188 -2.93 4.04 1.64
CA TYR A 188 -1.60 3.57 2.08
C TYR A 188 -1.65 2.37 3.02
N ARG A 189 -2.81 1.72 3.16
CA ARG A 189 -2.88 0.47 3.90
C ARG A 189 -2.03 -0.60 3.21
N PRO A 190 -1.03 -1.19 3.90
CA PRO A 190 -0.21 -2.23 3.31
C PRO A 190 -1.03 -3.42 2.84
N ALA A 191 -0.67 -4.00 1.71
CA ALA A 191 -1.42 -5.10 1.09
C ALA A 191 -1.63 -6.31 2.03
N GLY A 192 -0.63 -6.62 2.87
CA GLY A 192 -0.68 -7.73 3.84
C GLY A 192 -1.33 -7.41 5.18
N TYR A 193 -1.75 -6.17 5.43
CA TYR A 193 -2.22 -5.70 6.74
C TYR A 193 -3.39 -6.52 7.29
N GLU A 194 -4.48 -6.62 6.52
CA GLU A 194 -5.68 -7.34 6.97
C GLU A 194 -5.44 -8.85 7.06
N HIS A 195 -4.68 -9.39 6.12
CA HIS A 195 -4.35 -10.82 6.14
C HIS A 195 -3.55 -11.18 7.40
N LEU A 196 -2.47 -10.44 7.71
CA LEU A 196 -1.66 -10.71 8.89
C LEU A 196 -2.46 -10.52 10.18
N ARG A 197 -3.29 -9.47 10.25
CA ARG A 197 -4.16 -9.20 11.39
C ARG A 197 -5.16 -10.32 11.65
N ALA A 198 -5.71 -10.93 10.59
CA ALA A 198 -6.62 -12.07 10.71
C ALA A 198 -5.88 -13.39 11.00
N ALA A 199 -4.68 -13.58 10.44
CA ALA A 199 -3.91 -14.80 10.58
C ALA A 199 -3.30 -14.98 11.99
N LEU A 200 -2.91 -13.89 12.66
CA LEU A 200 -2.28 -13.93 13.98
C LEU A 200 -3.12 -14.68 15.05
N PRO A 201 -4.40 -14.35 15.27
CA PRO A 201 -5.21 -15.06 16.26
C PRO A 201 -5.46 -16.54 15.88
N GLN A 202 -5.60 -16.86 14.60
CA GLN A 202 -5.76 -18.23 14.12
C GLN A 202 -4.50 -19.06 14.40
N ALA A 203 -3.33 -18.53 14.04
CA ALA A 203 -2.06 -19.18 14.33
C ALA A 203 -1.80 -19.31 15.85
N ALA A 204 -2.21 -18.34 16.65
CA ALA A 204 -2.12 -18.41 18.10
C ALA A 204 -3.04 -19.48 18.71
N ALA A 205 -4.19 -19.73 18.11
CA ALA A 205 -5.09 -20.82 18.47
C ALA A 205 -4.55 -22.22 18.07
N GLY A 206 -3.42 -22.26 17.36
CA GLY A 206 -2.79 -23.50 16.91
C GLY A 206 -3.24 -23.96 15.53
N GLU A 207 -3.96 -23.13 14.80
CA GLU A 207 -4.44 -23.42 13.46
C GLU A 207 -3.31 -23.19 12.44
N LEU A 208 -3.17 -24.12 11.50
CA LEU A 208 -2.29 -23.93 10.34
C LEU A 208 -3.09 -23.21 9.25
N LEU A 209 -2.53 -22.14 8.72
CA LEU A 209 -3.15 -21.46 7.58
C LEU A 209 -3.12 -22.38 6.36
N THR A 210 -4.26 -22.50 5.69
CA THR A 210 -4.42 -23.35 4.51
C THR A 210 -4.02 -22.66 3.23
N GLU A 211 -4.02 -21.33 3.23
CA GLU A 211 -3.69 -20.50 2.07
C GLU A 211 -2.38 -19.76 2.30
N ASN A 212 -1.49 -19.86 1.32
CA ASN A 212 -0.28 -19.04 1.29
C ASN A 212 -0.66 -17.65 0.77
N TRP A 213 -0.42 -16.64 1.58
CA TRP A 213 -0.54 -15.26 1.11
C TRP A 213 0.54 -14.96 0.06
N VAL A 214 0.12 -14.37 -1.04
CA VAL A 214 1.00 -13.86 -2.08
C VAL A 214 0.76 -12.36 -2.16
N ARG A 215 1.85 -11.58 -2.15
CA ARG A 215 1.73 -10.13 -2.35
C ARG A 215 1.08 -9.87 -3.70
N PRO A 216 0.01 -9.08 -3.76
CA PRO A 216 -0.53 -8.65 -5.05
C PRO A 216 0.57 -7.91 -5.83
N GLU A 217 0.66 -8.17 -7.11
CA GLU A 217 1.52 -7.34 -7.96
C GLU A 217 0.99 -5.91 -7.94
N PRO A 218 1.88 -4.90 -7.82
CA PRO A 218 1.46 -3.52 -7.93
C PRO A 218 0.86 -3.31 -9.31
N VAL A 219 -0.41 -2.93 -9.34
CA VAL A 219 -1.04 -2.48 -10.58
C VAL A 219 -0.45 -1.11 -10.87
N ILE A 220 0.43 -1.03 -11.85
CA ILE A 220 0.92 0.25 -12.38
C ILE A 220 -0.22 0.80 -13.23
N GLU A 221 -1.11 1.55 -12.60
CA GLU A 221 -2.14 2.28 -13.32
C GLU A 221 -1.48 3.50 -13.96
N SER A 222 -1.70 3.67 -15.27
CA SER A 222 -1.34 4.91 -15.95
C SER A 222 -2.12 6.06 -15.32
N ALA A 223 -1.45 7.15 -15.00
CA ALA A 223 -2.05 8.32 -14.38
C ALA A 223 -1.88 9.58 -15.28
N PRO A 224 -2.38 9.56 -16.53
CA PRO A 224 -2.11 10.62 -17.50
C PRO A 224 -2.63 11.97 -17.02
N PHE A 225 -3.71 12.02 -16.27
CA PHE A 225 -4.21 13.25 -15.66
C PHE A 225 -3.24 13.81 -14.61
N HIS A 226 -2.72 12.96 -13.72
CA HIS A 226 -1.70 13.32 -12.75
C HIS A 226 -0.44 13.86 -13.44
N ASP A 227 0.06 13.10 -14.45
CA ASP A 227 1.27 13.44 -15.19
C ASP A 227 1.14 14.79 -15.90
N TRP A 228 -0.05 15.09 -16.43
CA TRP A 228 -0.35 16.38 -17.02
C TRP A 228 -0.43 17.48 -15.95
N LEU A 229 -1.13 17.26 -14.85
CA LEU A 229 -1.36 18.27 -13.82
C LEU A 229 -0.05 18.69 -13.15
N ILE A 230 0.84 17.76 -12.80
CA ILE A 230 2.14 18.12 -12.21
C ILE A 230 3.04 18.92 -13.15
N GLN A 231 2.87 18.79 -14.49
CA GLN A 231 3.59 19.62 -15.46
C GLN A 231 3.10 21.06 -15.48
N GLN A 232 1.94 21.37 -14.88
CA GLN A 232 1.41 22.73 -14.78
C GLN A 232 1.98 23.49 -13.57
N VAL A 233 2.72 22.84 -12.68
CA VAL A 233 3.36 23.49 -11.53
C VAL A 233 4.27 24.64 -11.98
N GLY A 234 4.13 25.77 -11.34
CA GLY A 234 4.92 26.98 -11.65
C GLY A 234 4.29 27.90 -12.70
N ARG A 235 3.13 27.57 -13.26
CA ARG A 235 2.32 28.54 -14.04
C ARG A 235 1.82 29.63 -13.11
N ASN A 236 1.64 30.82 -13.66
CA ASN A 236 1.11 31.99 -12.93
C ASN A 236 -0.38 32.18 -13.23
N ASP A 237 -1.17 31.15 -12.93
CA ASP A 237 -2.64 31.15 -13.07
C ASP A 237 -3.27 30.13 -12.11
N VAL A 238 -4.60 30.08 -12.04
CA VAL A 238 -5.35 29.21 -11.12
C VAL A 238 -5.06 27.72 -11.32
N VAL A 239 -4.68 27.31 -12.54
CA VAL A 239 -4.29 25.92 -12.83
C VAL A 239 -2.92 25.61 -12.24
N GLY A 240 -1.98 26.56 -12.36
CA GLY A 240 -0.64 26.43 -11.75
C GLY A 240 -0.67 26.42 -10.23
N ASP A 241 -1.51 27.25 -9.63
CA ASP A 241 -1.72 27.30 -8.18
C ASP A 241 -2.26 25.97 -7.68
N LEU A 242 -3.33 25.45 -8.31
CA LEU A 242 -3.87 24.13 -7.97
C LEU A 242 -2.85 23.01 -8.16
N ALA A 243 -2.09 23.03 -9.26
CA ALA A 243 -1.06 22.04 -9.54
C ALA A 243 0.03 22.02 -8.45
N GLY A 244 0.42 23.21 -7.95
CA GLY A 244 1.33 23.36 -6.82
C GLY A 244 0.79 22.74 -5.54
N ASP A 245 -0.43 23.09 -5.17
CA ASP A 245 -1.11 22.59 -3.97
C ASP A 245 -1.34 21.07 -4.05
N TYR A 246 -1.80 20.59 -5.20
CA TYR A 246 -1.99 19.15 -5.44
C TYR A 246 -0.66 18.38 -5.34
N SER A 247 0.40 18.89 -5.98
CA SER A 247 1.73 18.27 -5.93
C SER A 247 2.26 18.20 -4.49
N ALA A 248 2.12 19.30 -3.72
CA ALA A 248 2.46 19.33 -2.31
C ALA A 248 1.58 18.36 -1.50
N GLY A 249 0.30 18.29 -1.79
CA GLY A 249 -0.64 17.36 -1.15
C GLY A 249 -0.25 15.90 -1.35
N VAL A 250 0.11 15.51 -2.57
CA VAL A 250 0.59 14.15 -2.88
C VAL A 250 1.93 13.88 -2.20
N ARG A 251 2.86 14.85 -2.19
CA ARG A 251 4.19 14.69 -1.62
C ARG A 251 4.19 14.70 -0.08
N ASP A 252 3.48 15.65 0.52
CA ASP A 252 3.68 16.01 1.94
C ASP A 252 2.46 15.71 2.82
N SER A 253 1.26 15.49 2.24
CA SER A 253 0.00 15.41 2.99
C SER A 253 -0.79 14.09 2.82
N ASP A 254 -0.14 13.05 2.33
CA ASP A 254 -0.74 11.72 2.13
C ASP A 254 -1.91 11.69 1.12
N HIS A 255 -2.05 12.68 0.23
CA HIS A 255 -3.07 12.60 -0.82
C HIS A 255 -2.73 11.50 -1.82
N ARG A 256 -3.76 10.79 -2.27
CA ARG A 256 -3.59 9.83 -3.36
C ARG A 256 -3.32 10.54 -4.69
N VAL A 257 -2.73 9.83 -5.62
CA VAL A 257 -2.60 10.27 -7.01
C VAL A 257 -3.99 10.25 -7.65
N ALA A 258 -4.35 11.33 -8.35
CA ALA A 258 -5.56 11.39 -9.16
C ALA A 258 -5.26 10.84 -10.56
N HIS A 259 -5.81 9.67 -10.90
CA HIS A 259 -5.68 9.08 -12.24
C HIS A 259 -6.68 9.71 -13.21
N THR A 260 -7.78 10.23 -12.70
CA THR A 260 -8.88 10.84 -13.48
C THR A 260 -9.31 12.18 -12.88
N ALA A 261 -10.07 12.96 -13.66
CA ALA A 261 -10.70 14.19 -13.21
C ALA A 261 -11.65 13.97 -12.01
N ASP A 262 -12.41 12.87 -12.02
CA ASP A 262 -13.34 12.53 -10.93
C ASP A 262 -12.59 12.22 -9.63
N GLU A 263 -11.43 11.59 -9.72
CA GLU A 263 -10.59 11.35 -8.55
C GLU A 263 -10.00 12.64 -7.98
N LEU A 264 -9.66 13.63 -8.82
CA LEU A 264 -9.25 14.95 -8.33
C LEU A 264 -10.39 15.64 -7.57
N LEU A 265 -11.62 15.61 -8.12
CA LEU A 265 -12.80 16.13 -7.44
C LEU A 265 -13.03 15.43 -6.09
N ALA A 266 -12.89 14.10 -6.04
CA ALA A 266 -13.02 13.34 -4.80
C ALA A 266 -11.96 13.75 -3.76
N ILE A 267 -10.70 13.90 -4.17
CA ILE A 267 -9.62 14.39 -3.30
C ILE A 267 -9.96 15.80 -2.79
N PHE A 268 -10.42 16.67 -3.69
CA PHE A 268 -10.80 18.03 -3.32
C PHE A 268 -11.90 18.05 -2.24
N HIS A 269 -12.95 17.26 -2.39
CA HIS A 269 -14.04 17.16 -1.41
C HIS A 269 -13.59 16.59 -0.06
N GLU A 270 -12.52 15.80 -0.03
CA GLU A 270 -11.94 15.29 1.22
C GLU A 270 -11.13 16.36 1.98
N VAL A 271 -10.53 17.33 1.28
CA VAL A 271 -9.51 18.21 1.87
C VAL A 271 -9.86 19.69 1.89
N SER A 272 -10.77 20.16 1.06
CA SER A 272 -11.11 21.57 0.93
C SER A 272 -12.60 21.78 0.72
N HIS A 273 -13.08 22.95 1.17
CA HIS A 273 -14.42 23.44 0.94
C HIS A 273 -14.42 24.90 0.42
N SER A 274 -13.26 25.38 -0.07
CA SER A 274 -13.14 26.74 -0.62
C SER A 274 -13.76 26.81 -2.02
N PRO A 275 -14.63 27.78 -2.29
CA PRO A 275 -15.18 27.99 -3.63
C PRO A 275 -14.09 28.32 -4.67
N GLU A 276 -13.08 29.07 -4.30
CA GLU A 276 -11.97 29.46 -5.18
C GLU A 276 -11.15 28.23 -5.60
N ALA A 277 -10.90 27.32 -4.66
CA ALA A 277 -10.20 26.06 -4.96
C ALA A 277 -11.06 25.15 -5.84
N TYR A 278 -12.40 25.16 -5.67
CA TYR A 278 -13.30 24.43 -6.55
C TYR A 278 -13.26 24.96 -7.98
N ASP A 279 -13.27 26.29 -8.14
CA ASP A 279 -13.17 26.93 -9.47
C ASP A 279 -11.83 26.57 -10.14
N ALA A 280 -10.75 26.48 -9.38
CA ALA A 280 -9.44 26.06 -9.90
C ALA A 280 -9.45 24.57 -10.35
N VAL A 281 -10.11 23.68 -9.60
CA VAL A 281 -10.30 22.28 -9.97
C VAL A 281 -11.09 22.18 -11.28
N VAL A 282 -12.21 22.89 -11.38
CA VAL A 282 -13.06 22.89 -12.59
C VAL A 282 -12.29 23.44 -13.79
N ALA A 283 -11.52 24.53 -13.61
CA ALA A 283 -10.69 25.11 -14.67
C ALA A 283 -9.62 24.13 -15.16
N SER A 284 -8.96 23.41 -14.24
CA SER A 284 -7.94 22.43 -14.57
C SER A 284 -8.52 21.23 -15.33
N ILE A 285 -9.66 20.73 -14.89
CA ILE A 285 -10.36 19.65 -15.59
C ILE A 285 -10.77 20.08 -16.99
N ALA A 286 -11.34 21.29 -17.12
CA ALA A 286 -11.74 21.80 -18.42
C ALA A 286 -10.54 22.02 -19.38
N GLU A 287 -9.37 22.36 -18.85
CA GLU A 287 -8.15 22.49 -19.65
C GLU A 287 -7.60 21.13 -20.05
N TRP A 288 -7.55 20.17 -19.12
CA TRP A 288 -7.17 18.79 -19.40
C TRP A 288 -8.01 18.17 -20.51
N MET A 289 -9.32 18.29 -20.41
CA MET A 289 -10.25 17.76 -21.45
C MET A 289 -10.04 18.38 -22.84
N ARG A 290 -9.41 19.55 -22.92
CA ARG A 290 -9.04 20.19 -24.19
C ARG A 290 -7.69 19.71 -24.74
N THR A 291 -6.79 19.28 -23.85
CA THR A 291 -5.45 18.80 -24.23
C THR A 291 -5.43 17.31 -24.55
N GLU A 292 -6.30 16.53 -23.95
CA GLU A 292 -6.46 15.12 -24.31
C GLU A 292 -7.04 15.00 -25.74
N PRO A 293 -6.39 14.28 -26.63
CA PRO A 293 -7.04 13.88 -27.87
C PRO A 293 -8.28 13.08 -27.47
N SER A 294 -9.45 13.64 -27.75
CA SER A 294 -10.74 13.07 -27.39
C SER A 294 -10.76 11.57 -27.64
N SER A 295 -10.62 10.78 -26.58
CA SER A 295 -10.86 9.33 -26.62
C SER A 295 -12.36 9.02 -26.70
N ALA A 296 -13.19 10.06 -26.60
CA ALA A 296 -14.61 9.93 -26.85
C ALA A 296 -14.82 9.50 -28.31
N PRO A 297 -15.69 8.54 -28.58
CA PRO A 297 -16.01 8.15 -29.93
C PRO A 297 -16.42 9.40 -30.70
N VAL A 298 -15.70 9.68 -31.79
CA VAL A 298 -16.02 10.79 -32.66
C VAL A 298 -17.52 10.69 -32.98
N ARG A 299 -18.29 11.72 -32.61
CA ARG A 299 -19.69 11.81 -32.95
C ARG A 299 -19.78 11.71 -34.48
N THR A 300 -20.23 10.55 -34.94
CA THR A 300 -20.30 10.29 -36.38
C THR A 300 -21.53 10.96 -36.95
N GLU A 301 -22.48 10.20 -37.42
CA GLU A 301 -23.69 10.69 -38.04
C GLU A 301 -24.79 10.84 -36.98
N ARG A 302 -25.42 12.01 -36.89
CA ARG A 302 -26.65 12.19 -36.11
C ARG A 302 -27.82 11.47 -36.77
N ILE A 303 -28.35 10.47 -36.09
CA ILE A 303 -29.42 9.60 -36.64
C ILE A 303 -30.79 9.92 -36.04
N GLY A 304 -30.85 10.70 -34.97
CA GLY A 304 -32.10 11.07 -34.34
C GLY A 304 -32.01 12.35 -33.50
N ARG A 305 -33.14 13.01 -33.35
CA ARG A 305 -33.39 14.09 -32.40
C ARG A 305 -34.79 13.95 -31.87
N ASP A 306 -34.93 14.02 -30.53
CA ASP A 306 -36.24 14.08 -29.87
C ASP A 306 -36.21 15.23 -28.86
N SER A 307 -37.39 15.77 -28.55
CA SER A 307 -37.53 16.84 -27.57
C SER A 307 -38.80 16.59 -26.74
N SER A 308 -38.62 16.52 -25.44
CA SER A 308 -39.70 16.35 -24.48
C SER A 308 -39.84 17.56 -23.57
N GLU A 309 -41.06 18.04 -23.36
CA GLU A 309 -41.37 19.07 -22.41
C GLU A 309 -41.71 18.47 -21.05
N HIS A 310 -41.01 18.93 -20.02
CA HIS A 310 -41.29 18.56 -18.62
C HIS A 310 -42.17 19.62 -17.96
N ARG A 311 -43.35 19.23 -17.49
CA ARG A 311 -44.19 20.04 -16.61
C ARG A 311 -43.82 19.68 -15.16
N GLY A 312 -42.80 20.34 -14.62
CA GLY A 312 -42.34 20.10 -13.24
C GLY A 312 -43.28 20.70 -12.22
N TRP A 313 -43.39 20.06 -11.05
CA TRP A 313 -44.07 20.59 -9.88
C TRP A 313 -43.21 21.75 -9.31
N GLY A 314 -43.67 22.99 -9.54
CA GLY A 314 -43.17 24.18 -8.81
C GLY A 314 -42.01 24.95 -9.41
N ALA A 315 -41.32 24.49 -10.45
CA ALA A 315 -40.10 25.15 -10.98
C ALA A 315 -40.23 25.68 -12.44
N GLY A 316 -41.40 25.61 -13.05
CA GLY A 316 -41.59 26.02 -14.46
C GLY A 316 -41.36 24.90 -15.47
N ALA A 317 -41.71 25.16 -16.72
CA ALA A 317 -41.51 24.20 -17.82
C ALA A 317 -40.05 24.06 -18.17
N GLY A 318 -39.54 22.85 -18.19
CA GLY A 318 -38.21 22.51 -18.71
C GLY A 318 -38.32 21.71 -20.01
N THR A 319 -37.26 21.63 -20.76
CA THR A 319 -37.16 20.78 -21.95
C THR A 319 -35.93 19.88 -21.85
N THR A 320 -36.10 18.61 -22.24
CA THR A 320 -34.98 17.70 -22.49
C THR A 320 -34.86 17.55 -24.01
N GLU A 321 -33.72 17.89 -24.54
CA GLU A 321 -33.37 17.61 -25.93
C GLU A 321 -32.48 16.38 -25.99
N ARG A 322 -32.93 15.33 -26.66
CA ARG A 322 -32.17 14.10 -26.89
C ARG A 322 -31.63 14.06 -28.32
N TYR A 323 -30.34 13.83 -28.43
CA TYR A 323 -29.65 13.59 -29.67
C TYR A 323 -29.14 12.16 -29.75
N GLU A 324 -29.37 11.48 -30.86
CA GLU A 324 -28.85 10.15 -31.12
C GLU A 324 -27.83 10.20 -32.25
N TYR A 325 -26.67 9.63 -32.02
CA TYR A 325 -25.60 9.51 -33.00
C TYR A 325 -25.31 8.03 -33.28
N ARG A 326 -24.89 7.73 -34.49
CA ARG A 326 -24.46 6.38 -34.84
C ARG A 326 -23.20 6.03 -34.07
N CYS A 327 -23.14 4.84 -33.47
CA CYS A 327 -21.94 4.35 -32.84
C CYS A 327 -20.84 4.10 -33.88
N PRO A 328 -19.56 4.36 -33.60
CA PRO A 328 -18.43 4.08 -34.51
C PRO A 328 -18.38 2.64 -35.05
N CYS A 329 -18.83 1.65 -34.26
CA CYS A 329 -18.93 0.26 -34.71
C CYS A 329 -20.06 -0.01 -35.70
N GLY A 330 -20.98 0.96 -35.91
CA GLY A 330 -22.13 0.84 -36.79
C GLY A 330 -23.37 0.14 -36.21
N ASP A 331 -23.21 -0.61 -35.13
CA ASP A 331 -24.25 -1.51 -34.61
C ASP A 331 -25.13 -0.90 -33.49
N GLY A 332 -24.72 0.23 -32.92
CA GLY A 332 -25.43 0.85 -31.79
C GLY A 332 -25.54 2.37 -31.88
N LYS A 333 -25.88 2.99 -30.78
CA LYS A 333 -26.08 4.44 -30.69
C LYS A 333 -25.26 5.04 -29.53
N ILE A 334 -24.89 6.31 -29.70
CA ILE A 334 -24.49 7.22 -28.63
C ILE A 334 -25.67 8.16 -28.41
N ILE A 335 -26.08 8.34 -27.17
CA ILE A 335 -27.21 9.18 -26.78
C ILE A 335 -26.67 10.35 -25.96
N GLU A 336 -27.14 11.53 -26.27
CA GLU A 336 -26.81 12.78 -25.60
C GLU A 336 -28.10 13.49 -25.21
N ASP A 337 -28.32 13.70 -23.91
CA ASP A 337 -29.46 14.43 -23.35
C ASP A 337 -29.01 15.79 -22.84
N HIS A 338 -29.74 16.81 -23.20
CA HIS A 338 -29.57 18.18 -22.70
C HIS A 338 -30.83 18.57 -21.92
N ASP A 339 -30.73 18.59 -20.61
CA ASP A 339 -31.80 19.08 -19.76
C ASP A 339 -31.68 20.59 -19.57
N ASN A 340 -32.70 21.32 -19.98
CA ASN A 340 -32.80 22.75 -19.79
C ASN A 340 -34.01 23.07 -18.91
N ILE A 341 -33.80 22.94 -17.60
CA ILE A 341 -34.83 23.23 -16.56
C ILE A 341 -34.39 24.52 -15.87
N PRO A 342 -35.31 25.47 -15.59
CA PRO A 342 -34.97 26.70 -14.87
C PRO A 342 -34.24 26.41 -13.55
N GLY A 343 -32.97 26.89 -13.45
CA GLY A 343 -32.13 26.64 -12.28
C GLY A 343 -31.34 25.34 -12.29
N PHE A 344 -31.53 24.49 -13.32
CA PHE A 344 -30.82 23.24 -13.47
C PHE A 344 -30.50 22.97 -14.93
N ARG A 345 -29.23 22.71 -15.22
CA ARG A 345 -28.76 22.32 -16.55
C ARG A 345 -27.90 21.09 -16.39
N GLU A 346 -28.33 19.99 -16.98
CA GLU A 346 -27.60 18.75 -17.00
C GLU A 346 -27.34 18.34 -18.46
N HIS A 347 -26.21 17.73 -18.67
CA HIS A 347 -25.79 17.23 -19.97
C HIS A 347 -25.24 15.83 -19.77
N ASP A 348 -26.04 14.84 -20.17
CA ASP A 348 -25.67 13.44 -20.05
C ASP A 348 -25.33 12.84 -21.41
N VAL A 349 -24.25 12.07 -21.46
CA VAL A 349 -23.85 11.31 -22.65
C VAL A 349 -23.60 9.87 -22.27
N TRP A 350 -24.22 8.93 -22.97
CA TRP A 350 -23.95 7.51 -22.75
C TRP A 350 -23.94 6.69 -24.06
N ILE A 351 -23.24 5.55 -24.00
CA ILE A 351 -23.14 4.61 -25.13
C ILE A 351 -24.20 3.52 -24.95
N ALA A 352 -25.20 3.52 -25.83
CA ALA A 352 -26.25 2.50 -25.90
C ALA A 352 -25.86 1.32 -26.81
N CYS A 353 -24.57 0.98 -26.84
CA CYS A 353 -24.02 -0.14 -27.61
C CYS A 353 -23.21 -1.02 -26.65
N GLU A 354 -23.60 -2.26 -26.43
CA GLU A 354 -22.94 -3.19 -25.50
C GLU A 354 -21.48 -3.43 -25.86
N LYS A 355 -21.18 -3.54 -27.15
CA LYS A 355 -19.82 -3.74 -27.65
C LYS A 355 -18.90 -2.55 -27.35
N CYS A 356 -19.37 -1.34 -27.67
CA CYS A 356 -18.56 -0.13 -27.46
C CYS A 356 -18.55 0.35 -26.02
N ARG A 357 -19.56 0.02 -25.19
CA ARG A 357 -19.58 0.33 -23.76
C ARG A 357 -18.45 -0.36 -23.01
N ALA A 358 -18.00 -1.54 -23.45
CA ALA A 358 -16.86 -2.25 -22.87
C ALA A 358 -15.51 -1.62 -23.25
N GLU A 359 -15.43 -0.97 -24.41
CA GLU A 359 -14.20 -0.40 -24.97
C GLU A 359 -14.03 1.11 -24.71
N TRP A 360 -15.15 1.83 -24.48
CA TRP A 360 -15.17 3.27 -24.34
C TRP A 360 -15.73 3.69 -22.99
N ARG A 361 -15.02 4.53 -22.30
CA ARG A 361 -15.49 5.22 -21.10
C ARG A 361 -15.54 6.72 -21.41
N PHE A 362 -16.67 7.36 -21.11
CA PHE A 362 -16.69 8.81 -21.02
C PHE A 362 -15.97 9.21 -19.74
N VAL A 363 -14.98 10.07 -19.85
CA VAL A 363 -14.27 10.70 -18.74
C VAL A 363 -14.96 12.01 -18.43
#